data_e916c1fe490c782fe372e2451d685c4a
#
_entry.id   e916c1fe490c782fe372e2451d685c4a
#
_cell.length_a   1.000
_cell.length_b   1.000
_cell.length_c   1.000
_cell.angle_alpha   90.00
_cell.angle_beta   90.00
_cell.angle_gamma   90.00
#
_symmetry.space_group_name_H-M   'P 1'
#
loop_
_entity.id
_entity.type
_entity.pdbx_description
1 polymer ?
#
loop_
_entity_poly.entity_id
_entity_poly.type
_entity_poly.pdbx_seq_one_letter_code
_entity_poly.pdbx_strand_id
1 'polypeptide(L)'
;EPPASNVASSREQELLIRIAALEEKLSKSEYVFDIVVSPKRTKSFKWTVNIEEATLVGLKEYIREEYNPATLENDGAVLRFVSNDVKDAERHSPRNDQDFCKMLRQFVSKDITKFTVVIETPSKAFSDWSFPKVCQLYGLGESDDPSLSVFPPFTCEYKELNDDSSQEILRNLITELNARLKTIPISGNEASKSQYVCSYLVAGANLHEGKFELRPEKNITGPNGHGPVDFAIDLLQTAKTVGVTEVKDEDIFKGIAQNAVQLESALSNRKRKASEMEEDNVFVGKTFGIITDAKEWYFMECSLDDQDRLKFKLSKPVTVVYDSENMGGNVKRVLGHIAWLLEEVQKPDSASQSEERAIKKPRSSGNLTENSLREHS
;
A
#
# COMPACT_ATOMS: atom_id res chain seq x y z
N GLU A 1 62.80 25.20 39.44
CA GLU A 1 61.72 24.31 39.87
C GLU A 1 61.34 23.37 38.70
N PRO A 2 61.39 22.03 38.90
CA PRO A 2 60.91 21.09 37.89
C PRO A 2 59.36 21.00 37.92
N PRO A 3 58.69 20.73 36.79
CA PRO A 3 57.24 20.62 36.75
C PRO A 3 56.78 19.37 37.49
N ALA A 4 55.74 19.53 38.31
CA ALA A 4 55.09 18.45 39.04
C ALA A 4 54.55 17.40 38.08
N SER A 5 55.08 16.19 38.14
CA SER A 5 54.52 15.03 37.44
C SER A 5 53.15 14.69 38.06
N ASN A 6 52.10 14.84 37.30
CA ASN A 6 50.78 14.31 37.64
C ASN A 6 50.82 12.78 37.62
N VAL A 7 51.20 12.17 38.70
CA VAL A 7 50.99 10.74 38.91
C VAL A 7 49.55 10.57 39.34
N ALA A 8 48.71 9.98 38.48
CA ALA A 8 47.36 9.60 38.85
C ALA A 8 47.38 8.80 40.15
N SER A 9 46.47 9.09 41.08
CA SER A 9 46.44 8.42 42.38
C SER A 9 46.28 6.91 42.19
N SER A 10 46.82 6.10 43.08
CA SER A 10 46.70 4.63 43.01
C SER A 10 45.27 4.16 42.82
N ARG A 11 44.32 4.92 43.34
CA ARG A 11 42.87 4.66 43.17
C ARG A 11 42.34 4.97 41.79
N GLU A 12 42.87 5.98 41.08
CA GLU A 12 42.52 6.28 39.70
C GLU A 12 43.05 5.22 38.74
N GLN A 13 44.28 4.73 38.99
CA GLN A 13 44.83 3.63 38.21
C GLN A 13 44.05 2.33 38.42
N GLU A 14 43.60 2.01 39.63
CA GLU A 14 42.77 0.86 39.91
C GLU A 14 41.39 0.96 39.24
N LEU A 15 40.80 2.14 39.25
CA LEU A 15 39.52 2.40 38.53
C LEU A 15 39.68 2.28 37.02
N LEU A 16 40.75 2.80 36.42
CA LEU A 16 41.04 2.67 35.01
C LEU A 16 41.23 1.21 34.58
N ILE A 17 41.93 0.40 35.37
CA ILE A 17 42.09 -1.04 35.13
C ILE A 17 40.73 -1.76 35.20
N ARG A 18 39.90 -1.37 36.16
CA ARG A 18 38.59 -1.99 36.35
C ARG A 18 37.60 -1.59 35.23
N ILE A 19 37.66 -0.35 34.76
CA ILE A 19 36.93 0.14 33.61
C ILE A 19 37.35 -0.63 32.35
N ALA A 20 38.66 -0.74 32.08
CA ALA A 20 39.19 -1.48 30.95
C ALA A 20 38.80 -2.97 30.97
N ALA A 21 38.82 -3.61 32.14
CA ALA A 21 38.38 -5.00 32.29
C ALA A 21 36.86 -5.18 32.10
N LEU A 22 36.06 -4.18 32.49
CA LEU A 22 34.61 -4.18 32.23
C LEU A 22 34.30 -3.92 30.76
N GLU A 23 35.04 -3.01 30.13
CA GLU A 23 34.92 -2.74 28.68
C GLU A 23 35.33 -3.97 27.87
N GLU A 24 36.40 -4.68 28.22
CA GLU A 24 36.79 -5.95 27.58
C GLU A 24 35.76 -7.05 27.82
N LYS A 25 35.11 -7.10 28.97
CA LYS A 25 34.02 -8.04 29.24
C LYS A 25 32.76 -7.71 28.42
N LEU A 26 32.42 -6.42 28.27
CA LEU A 26 31.30 -5.98 27.42
C LEU A 26 31.57 -6.27 25.95
N SER A 27 32.80 -6.04 25.47
CA SER A 27 33.18 -6.28 24.07
C SER A 27 33.15 -7.73 23.65
N LYS A 28 33.20 -8.68 24.62
CA LYS A 28 33.09 -10.13 24.39
C LYS A 28 31.70 -10.70 24.67
N SER A 29 30.73 -9.88 25.08
CA SER A 29 29.40 -10.34 25.44
C SER A 29 28.53 -10.47 24.18
N GLU A 30 28.02 -11.66 23.94
CA GLU A 30 26.98 -11.91 22.93
C GLU A 30 25.61 -11.59 23.52
N TYR A 31 24.81 -10.87 22.76
CA TYR A 31 23.42 -10.54 23.08
C TYR A 31 22.47 -11.23 22.15
N VAL A 32 21.33 -11.66 22.68
CA VAL A 32 20.27 -12.32 21.90
C VAL A 32 19.08 -11.37 21.78
N PHE A 33 18.74 -11.00 20.57
CA PHE A 33 17.57 -10.17 20.27
C PHE A 33 16.50 -10.99 19.55
N ASP A 34 15.24 -10.78 19.91
CA ASP A 34 14.09 -11.22 19.16
C ASP A 34 13.75 -10.19 18.07
N ILE A 35 13.96 -10.55 16.80
CA ILE A 35 13.73 -9.65 15.68
C ILE A 35 12.44 -10.02 14.97
N VAL A 36 11.59 -9.03 14.71
CA VAL A 36 10.41 -9.12 13.88
C VAL A 36 10.63 -8.30 12.62
N VAL A 37 10.49 -8.90 11.43
CA VAL A 37 10.65 -8.18 10.16
C VAL A 37 9.30 -7.75 9.59
N SER A 38 9.14 -6.45 9.30
CA SER A 38 7.97 -5.89 8.63
C SER A 38 8.25 -5.73 7.12
N PRO A 39 7.28 -6.01 6.22
CA PRO A 39 5.83 -6.06 6.46
C PRO A 39 5.25 -7.41 6.90
N LYS A 40 6.00 -8.50 6.82
CA LYS A 40 5.45 -9.82 7.19
C LYS A 40 5.69 -10.13 8.69
N ARG A 41 5.00 -9.50 9.60
CA ARG A 41 5.14 -9.66 11.06
C ARG A 41 4.83 -11.07 11.62
N THR A 42 4.84 -12.12 10.82
CA THR A 42 4.35 -13.44 11.20
C THR A 42 5.36 -14.33 11.92
N LYS A 43 6.63 -14.00 11.89
CA LYS A 43 7.68 -14.77 12.60
C LYS A 43 8.67 -13.83 13.25
N SER A 44 8.99 -14.09 14.52
CA SER A 44 10.19 -13.55 15.16
C SER A 44 11.29 -14.62 15.11
N PHE A 45 12.51 -14.20 14.95
CA PHE A 45 13.69 -15.04 15.04
C PHE A 45 14.71 -14.44 16.01
N LYS A 46 15.55 -15.28 16.57
CA LYS A 46 16.59 -14.86 17.52
C LYS A 46 17.86 -14.54 16.76
N TRP A 47 18.34 -13.32 16.95
CA TRP A 47 19.61 -12.87 16.41
C TRP A 47 20.63 -12.72 17.55
N THR A 48 21.68 -13.54 17.50
CA THR A 48 22.78 -13.49 18.46
C THR A 48 23.93 -12.69 17.87
N VAL A 49 24.37 -11.67 18.57
CA VAL A 49 25.41 -10.77 18.05
C VAL A 49 26.27 -10.18 19.15
N ASN A 50 27.56 -10.01 18.87
CA ASN A 50 28.41 -9.10 19.58
C ASN A 50 28.15 -7.68 19.11
N ILE A 51 27.69 -6.79 20.02
CA ILE A 51 27.28 -5.42 19.64
C ILE A 51 28.44 -4.63 19.03
N GLU A 52 29.67 -4.84 19.48
CA GLU A 52 30.83 -4.12 18.95
C GLU A 52 31.20 -4.52 17.52
N GLU A 53 30.81 -5.70 17.11
CA GLU A 53 31.03 -6.24 15.76
C GLU A 53 29.77 -6.18 14.88
N ALA A 54 28.67 -5.66 15.43
CA ALA A 54 27.40 -5.59 14.71
C ALA A 54 27.46 -4.62 13.53
N THR A 55 27.07 -5.09 12.34
CA THR A 55 26.97 -4.26 11.13
C THR A 55 25.58 -4.32 10.54
N LEU A 56 25.17 -3.24 9.87
CA LEU A 56 23.89 -3.20 9.14
C LEU A 56 23.88 -4.22 7.98
N VAL A 57 25.03 -4.44 7.35
CA VAL A 57 25.19 -5.45 6.29
C VAL A 57 25.02 -6.84 6.86
N GLY A 58 25.70 -7.16 7.97
CA GLY A 58 25.59 -8.47 8.65
C GLY A 58 24.14 -8.78 9.08
N LEU A 59 23.42 -7.77 9.60
CA LEU A 59 22.00 -7.95 9.91
C LEU A 59 21.15 -8.18 8.67
N LYS A 60 21.40 -7.48 7.55
CA LYS A 60 20.70 -7.72 6.28
C LYS A 60 20.93 -9.15 5.78
N GLU A 61 22.17 -9.63 5.84
CA GLU A 61 22.50 -11.01 5.45
C GLU A 61 21.79 -12.04 6.32
N TYR A 62 21.79 -11.83 7.63
CA TYR A 62 21.10 -12.70 8.57
C TYR A 62 19.57 -12.74 8.30
N ILE A 63 18.97 -11.58 8.02
CA ILE A 63 17.54 -11.50 7.63
C ILE A 63 17.29 -12.23 6.30
N ARG A 64 18.23 -12.19 5.35
CA ARG A 64 18.13 -12.97 4.09
C ARG A 64 18.13 -14.47 4.35
N GLU A 65 19.03 -14.96 5.18
CA GLU A 65 19.15 -16.37 5.49
C GLU A 65 17.90 -16.92 6.19
N GLU A 66 17.36 -16.18 7.16
CA GLU A 66 16.22 -16.63 7.96
C GLU A 66 14.86 -16.42 7.29
N TYR A 67 14.75 -15.43 6.42
CA TYR A 67 13.45 -14.95 5.96
C TYR A 67 13.35 -14.63 4.47
N ASN A 68 14.48 -14.37 3.81
CA ASN A 68 14.61 -13.97 2.41
C ASN A 68 13.53 -12.98 1.92
N PRO A 69 13.37 -11.80 2.57
CA PRO A 69 12.39 -10.84 2.11
C PRO A 69 12.86 -10.19 0.81
N ALA A 70 12.07 -10.30 -0.23
CA ALA A 70 12.34 -9.73 -1.55
C ALA A 70 12.64 -8.20 -1.50
N THR A 71 12.13 -7.50 -0.51
CA THR A 71 12.40 -6.07 -0.27
C THR A 71 13.86 -5.76 0.03
N LEU A 72 14.65 -6.72 0.55
CA LEU A 72 16.09 -6.53 0.77
C LEU A 72 16.91 -6.56 -0.53
N GLU A 73 16.38 -7.16 -1.59
CA GLU A 73 17.05 -7.24 -2.90
C GLU A 73 16.95 -5.93 -3.69
N ASN A 74 16.15 -4.96 -3.22
CA ASN A 74 16.09 -3.65 -3.84
C ASN A 74 17.34 -2.83 -3.51
N ASP A 75 17.99 -2.30 -4.54
CA ASP A 75 19.08 -1.36 -4.40
C ASP A 75 18.65 -0.15 -3.54
N GLY A 76 19.35 0.07 -2.45
CA GLY A 76 19.06 1.16 -1.54
C GLY A 76 18.06 0.84 -0.41
N ALA A 77 17.72 -0.42 -0.18
CA ALA A 77 16.91 -0.81 0.99
C ALA A 77 17.56 -0.36 2.31
N VAL A 78 16.83 0.40 3.10
CA VAL A 78 17.25 0.94 4.40
C VAL A 78 16.52 0.22 5.51
N LEU A 79 17.25 -0.15 6.57
CA LEU A 79 16.66 -0.74 7.76
C LEU A 79 16.28 0.36 8.77
N ARG A 80 15.04 0.36 9.21
CA ARG A 80 14.57 1.13 10.36
C ARG A 80 14.19 0.20 11.49
N PHE A 81 14.38 0.67 12.70
CA PHE A 81 14.20 -0.12 13.91
C PHE A 81 13.12 0.52 14.77
N VAL A 82 12.19 -0.29 15.26
CA VAL A 82 11.11 0.15 16.15
C VAL A 82 11.19 -0.69 17.42
N SER A 83 11.38 -0.03 18.55
CA SER A 83 11.30 -0.72 19.85
C SER A 83 9.88 -1.19 20.11
N ASN A 84 9.72 -2.43 20.58
CA ASN A 84 8.39 -2.98 20.88
C ASN A 84 7.93 -2.66 22.32
N ASP A 85 8.54 -1.66 22.96
CA ASP A 85 8.14 -1.24 24.30
C ASP A 85 6.80 -0.47 24.25
N VAL A 86 5.86 -0.85 25.11
CA VAL A 86 4.45 -0.49 25.05
C VAL A 86 4.18 1.00 25.35
N LYS A 87 5.16 1.75 25.83
CA LYS A 87 4.98 3.14 26.26
C LYS A 87 5.47 4.20 25.29
N ASP A 88 6.50 3.89 24.50
CA ASP A 88 7.02 4.79 23.44
C ASP A 88 7.67 3.94 22.36
N ALA A 89 6.97 3.74 21.25
CA ALA A 89 7.51 3.08 20.06
C ALA A 89 8.53 4.01 19.38
N GLU A 90 9.72 4.09 19.96
CA GLU A 90 10.80 4.91 19.45
C GLU A 90 11.33 4.32 18.13
N ARG A 91 11.37 5.16 17.10
CA ARG A 91 11.88 4.77 15.77
C ARG A 91 13.32 5.22 15.64
N HIS A 92 14.19 4.28 15.28
CA HIS A 92 15.60 4.51 15.06
C HIS A 92 15.98 4.27 13.60
N SER A 93 16.83 5.13 13.05
CA SER A 93 17.33 5.04 11.67
C SER A 93 18.84 5.23 11.66
N PRO A 94 19.62 4.23 12.08
CA PRO A 94 21.07 4.32 12.07
C PRO A 94 21.57 4.48 10.62
N ARG A 95 22.50 5.42 10.42
CA ARG A 95 23.06 5.75 9.10
C ARG A 95 24.30 4.93 8.75
N ASN A 96 24.95 4.39 9.75
CA ASN A 96 26.19 3.61 9.66
C ASN A 96 26.26 2.59 10.80
N ASP A 97 27.27 1.73 10.78
CA ASP A 97 27.44 0.68 11.77
C ASP A 97 27.72 1.25 13.18
N GLN A 98 28.36 2.42 13.29
CA GLN A 98 28.61 3.07 14.57
C GLN A 98 27.31 3.55 15.23
N ASP A 99 26.41 4.17 14.45
CA ASP A 99 25.07 4.56 14.92
C ASP A 99 24.25 3.31 15.29
N PHE A 100 24.42 2.23 14.53
CA PHE A 100 23.76 0.96 14.78
C PHE A 100 24.21 0.31 16.10
N CYS A 101 25.50 0.19 16.34
CA CYS A 101 26.04 -0.29 17.61
C CYS A 101 25.57 0.58 18.79
N LYS A 102 25.56 1.92 18.63
CA LYS A 102 25.05 2.84 19.64
C LYS A 102 23.58 2.58 19.97
N MET A 103 22.75 2.36 18.96
CA MET A 103 21.33 2.01 19.14
C MET A 103 21.19 0.68 19.90
N LEU A 104 21.94 -0.36 19.52
CA LEU A 104 21.89 -1.65 20.21
C LEU A 104 22.32 -1.54 21.70
N ARG A 105 23.35 -0.75 21.98
CA ARG A 105 23.74 -0.46 23.37
C ARG A 105 22.63 0.23 24.17
N GLN A 106 21.90 1.16 23.54
CA GLN A 106 20.72 1.80 24.15
C GLN A 106 19.60 0.80 24.42
N PHE A 107 19.36 -0.13 23.51
CA PHE A 107 18.36 -1.18 23.69
C PHE A 107 18.73 -2.07 24.88
N VAL A 108 19.99 -2.52 24.96
CA VAL A 108 20.47 -3.31 26.10
C VAL A 108 20.36 -2.54 27.42
N SER A 109 20.72 -1.25 27.43
CA SER A 109 20.64 -0.43 28.65
C SER A 109 19.20 -0.21 29.14
N LYS A 110 18.21 -0.30 28.25
CA LYS A 110 16.77 -0.20 28.54
C LYS A 110 16.09 -1.56 28.67
N ASP A 111 16.86 -2.66 28.68
CA ASP A 111 16.37 -4.05 28.71
C ASP A 111 15.41 -4.39 27.53
N ILE A 112 15.60 -3.73 26.39
CA ILE A 112 14.84 -3.99 25.17
C ILE A 112 15.53 -5.14 24.40
N THR A 113 14.99 -6.34 24.56
CA THR A 113 15.47 -7.56 23.87
C THR A 113 14.68 -7.89 22.61
N LYS A 114 13.58 -7.17 22.35
CA LYS A 114 12.71 -7.39 21.18
C LYS A 114 12.47 -6.10 20.43
N PHE A 115 12.72 -6.12 19.12
CA PHE A 115 12.44 -4.98 18.25
C PHE A 115 11.98 -5.41 16.86
N THR A 116 11.31 -4.49 16.14
CA THR A 116 10.88 -4.69 14.76
C THR A 116 11.86 -4.02 13.81
N VAL A 117 12.32 -4.76 12.81
CA VAL A 117 13.07 -4.22 11.67
C VAL A 117 12.08 -3.95 10.54
N VAL A 118 11.97 -2.69 10.14
CA VAL A 118 11.19 -2.24 8.99
C VAL A 118 12.14 -2.03 7.83
N ILE A 119 11.93 -2.78 6.73
CA ILE A 119 12.71 -2.63 5.51
C ILE A 119 12.02 -1.57 4.68
N GLU A 120 12.67 -0.44 4.48
CA GLU A 120 12.21 0.64 3.60
C GLU A 120 13.02 0.65 2.32
N THR A 121 12.33 0.61 1.19
CA THR A 121 12.94 0.79 -0.12
C THR A 121 12.73 2.22 -0.58
N PRO A 122 13.73 2.85 -1.27
CA PRO A 122 13.52 4.16 -1.83
C PRO A 122 12.41 4.11 -2.88
N SER A 123 11.58 5.14 -2.89
CA SER A 123 10.54 5.29 -3.91
C SER A 123 11.20 5.43 -5.30
N LYS A 124 10.74 4.63 -6.27
CA LYS A 124 11.24 4.62 -7.65
C LYS A 124 10.20 5.23 -8.58
N ALA A 125 10.63 5.67 -9.78
CA ALA A 125 9.64 6.02 -10.79
C ALA A 125 8.73 4.84 -11.10
N PHE A 126 7.43 5.09 -11.33
CA PHE A 126 6.49 4.02 -11.67
C PHE A 126 6.96 3.19 -12.87
N SER A 127 7.57 3.85 -13.86
CA SER A 127 8.14 3.23 -15.07
C SER A 127 9.29 2.24 -14.81
N ASP A 128 9.95 2.31 -13.64
CA ASP A 128 11.09 1.46 -13.29
C ASP A 128 10.65 0.11 -12.66
N TRP A 129 9.36 -0.04 -12.42
CA TRP A 129 8.80 -1.26 -11.88
C TRP A 129 8.54 -2.29 -12.99
N SER A 130 9.12 -3.48 -12.85
CA SER A 130 8.82 -4.65 -13.67
C SER A 130 7.86 -5.60 -12.95
N PHE A 131 7.15 -6.43 -13.71
CA PHE A 131 6.15 -7.33 -13.15
C PHE A 131 6.74 -8.33 -12.12
N PRO A 132 7.89 -9.00 -12.36
CA PRO A 132 8.50 -9.85 -11.34
C PRO A 132 8.84 -9.10 -10.05
N LYS A 133 9.40 -7.88 -10.15
CA LYS A 133 9.76 -7.08 -8.97
C LYS A 133 8.54 -6.67 -8.16
N VAL A 134 7.42 -6.37 -8.81
CA VAL A 134 6.15 -6.06 -8.13
C VAL A 134 5.57 -7.30 -7.45
N CYS A 135 5.64 -8.46 -8.11
CA CYS A 135 5.22 -9.72 -7.48
C CYS A 135 6.03 -10.02 -6.22
N GLN A 136 7.33 -9.81 -6.26
CA GLN A 136 8.21 -9.94 -5.10
C GLN A 136 7.88 -8.91 -4.00
N LEU A 137 7.73 -7.63 -4.37
CA LEU A 137 7.43 -6.54 -3.44
C LEU A 137 6.19 -6.81 -2.60
N TYR A 138 5.14 -7.31 -3.23
CA TYR A 138 3.85 -7.56 -2.57
C TYR A 138 3.65 -9.02 -2.13
N GLY A 139 4.68 -9.86 -2.29
CA GLY A 139 4.63 -11.27 -1.88
C GLY A 139 3.62 -12.10 -2.67
N LEU A 140 3.40 -11.75 -3.93
CA LEU A 140 2.51 -12.48 -4.85
C LEU A 140 3.19 -13.70 -5.47
N GLY A 141 4.52 -13.71 -5.54
CA GLY A 141 5.31 -14.82 -6.07
C GLY A 141 6.79 -14.46 -6.11
N GLU A 142 7.64 -15.51 -6.14
CA GLU A 142 9.11 -15.39 -6.15
C GLU A 142 9.72 -15.77 -7.51
N SER A 143 8.89 -16.11 -8.50
CA SER A 143 9.34 -16.47 -9.84
C SER A 143 9.91 -15.26 -10.57
N ASP A 144 10.97 -15.47 -11.33
CA ASP A 144 11.53 -14.46 -12.24
C ASP A 144 10.66 -14.24 -13.50
N ASP A 145 9.76 -15.18 -13.78
CA ASP A 145 8.77 -15.11 -14.87
C ASP A 145 7.36 -15.47 -14.35
N PRO A 146 6.73 -14.59 -13.54
CA PRO A 146 5.41 -14.85 -13.00
C PRO A 146 4.32 -14.64 -14.05
N SER A 147 3.27 -15.46 -13.99
CA SER A 147 2.06 -15.27 -14.78
C SER A 147 1.04 -14.41 -14.04
N LEU A 148 0.01 -13.88 -14.74
CA LEU A 148 -1.06 -13.10 -14.12
C LEU A 148 -1.89 -13.88 -13.08
N SER A 149 -1.77 -15.21 -13.05
CA SER A 149 -2.44 -16.07 -12.06
C SER A 149 -1.93 -15.89 -10.62
N VAL A 150 -0.84 -15.14 -10.41
CA VAL A 150 -0.37 -14.75 -9.07
C VAL A 150 -1.36 -13.84 -8.36
N PHE A 151 -2.18 -13.10 -9.12
CA PHE A 151 -3.25 -12.30 -8.53
C PHE A 151 -4.48 -13.14 -8.25
N PRO A 152 -5.08 -13.04 -7.06
CA PRO A 152 -6.43 -13.52 -6.83
C PRO A 152 -7.41 -12.90 -7.84
N PRO A 153 -8.43 -13.64 -8.29
CA PRO A 153 -9.38 -13.13 -9.27
C PRO A 153 -10.20 -11.99 -8.68
N PHE A 154 -10.36 -10.92 -9.48
CA PHE A 154 -11.28 -9.84 -9.22
C PHE A 154 -12.53 -9.99 -10.08
N THR A 155 -13.68 -10.16 -9.43
CA THR A 155 -14.97 -10.13 -10.09
C THR A 155 -15.41 -8.67 -10.18
N CYS A 156 -15.01 -8.00 -11.27
CA CYS A 156 -15.52 -6.68 -11.59
C CYS A 156 -16.92 -6.86 -12.16
N GLU A 157 -17.94 -6.50 -11.41
CA GLU A 157 -19.31 -6.49 -11.90
C GLU A 157 -19.51 -5.36 -12.89
N TYR A 158 -20.66 -5.25 -13.51
CA TYR A 158 -20.97 -4.13 -14.38
C TYR A 158 -22.35 -3.57 -14.07
N LYS A 159 -22.48 -2.26 -14.26
CA LYS A 159 -23.75 -1.56 -14.10
C LYS A 159 -24.53 -1.60 -15.40
N GLU A 160 -25.80 -1.98 -15.34
CA GLU A 160 -26.69 -1.87 -16.47
C GLU A 160 -27.00 -0.40 -16.80
N LEU A 161 -26.78 -0.03 -18.06
CA LEU A 161 -26.99 1.32 -18.56
C LEU A 161 -28.33 1.37 -19.31
N ASN A 162 -29.44 1.32 -18.58
CA ASN A 162 -30.77 1.15 -19.19
C ASN A 162 -31.64 2.41 -19.09
N ASP A 163 -31.30 3.39 -18.25
CA ASP A 163 -32.02 4.66 -18.20
C ASP A 163 -31.66 5.59 -19.36
N ASP A 164 -32.53 6.55 -19.65
CA ASP A 164 -32.40 7.43 -20.83
C ASP A 164 -31.09 8.24 -20.79
N SER A 165 -30.68 8.72 -19.63
CA SER A 165 -29.44 9.50 -19.45
C SER A 165 -28.20 8.66 -19.75
N SER A 166 -28.12 7.46 -19.17
CA SER A 166 -26.99 6.55 -19.42
C SER A 166 -26.94 6.06 -20.88
N GLN A 167 -28.09 5.86 -21.52
CA GLN A 167 -28.16 5.53 -22.93
C GLN A 167 -27.70 6.68 -23.82
N GLU A 168 -27.99 7.92 -23.47
CA GLU A 168 -27.48 9.10 -24.17
C GLU A 168 -25.95 9.20 -24.07
N ILE A 169 -25.39 9.05 -22.87
CA ILE A 169 -23.94 9.04 -22.66
C ILE A 169 -23.27 7.93 -23.46
N LEU A 170 -23.86 6.72 -23.48
CA LEU A 170 -23.34 5.60 -24.26
C LEU A 170 -23.37 5.90 -25.78
N ARG A 171 -24.45 6.47 -26.30
CA ARG A 171 -24.54 6.86 -27.73
C ARG A 171 -23.49 7.90 -28.10
N ASN A 172 -23.29 8.89 -27.24
CA ASN A 172 -22.27 9.94 -27.41
C ASN A 172 -20.88 9.33 -27.44
N LEU A 173 -20.57 8.41 -26.49
CA LEU A 173 -19.28 7.69 -26.46
C LEU A 173 -19.06 6.90 -27.76
N ILE A 174 -20.04 6.12 -28.22
CA ILE A 174 -19.92 5.34 -29.47
C ILE A 174 -19.69 6.26 -30.66
N THR A 175 -20.39 7.40 -30.72
CA THR A 175 -20.23 8.40 -31.77
C THR A 175 -18.82 8.99 -31.77
N GLU A 176 -18.30 9.33 -30.61
CA GLU A 176 -16.95 9.87 -30.43
C GLU A 176 -15.88 8.84 -30.82
N LEU A 177 -16.01 7.59 -30.37
CA LEU A 177 -15.10 6.51 -30.75
C LEU A 177 -15.06 6.27 -32.24
N ASN A 178 -16.24 6.27 -32.90
CA ASN A 178 -16.32 6.14 -34.35
C ASN A 178 -15.65 7.32 -35.10
N ALA A 179 -15.74 8.53 -34.58
CA ALA A 179 -15.02 9.68 -35.13
C ALA A 179 -13.51 9.53 -35.00
N ARG A 180 -13.04 9.06 -33.83
CA ARG A 180 -11.61 8.81 -33.59
C ARG A 180 -11.05 7.71 -34.48
N LEU A 181 -11.76 6.61 -34.67
CA LEU A 181 -11.35 5.50 -35.53
C LEU A 181 -11.10 5.91 -36.99
N LYS A 182 -11.73 6.99 -37.46
CA LYS A 182 -11.51 7.53 -38.82
C LYS A 182 -10.23 8.35 -38.92
N THR A 183 -9.67 8.86 -37.83
CA THR A 183 -8.61 9.87 -37.85
C THR A 183 -7.38 9.49 -37.01
N ILE A 184 -7.54 8.69 -35.96
CA ILE A 184 -6.48 8.28 -35.04
C ILE A 184 -6.35 6.76 -35.13
N PRO A 185 -5.20 6.20 -35.52
CA PRO A 185 -5.06 4.74 -35.61
C PRO A 185 -5.06 4.11 -34.21
N ILE A 186 -5.99 3.18 -33.96
CA ILE A 186 -6.08 2.40 -32.71
C ILE A 186 -4.86 1.48 -32.51
N SER A 187 -4.15 1.16 -33.59
CA SER A 187 -2.88 0.42 -33.60
C SER A 187 -1.66 1.32 -33.40
N GLY A 188 -1.87 2.59 -33.07
CA GLY A 188 -0.80 3.54 -32.78
C GLY A 188 -0.17 3.32 -31.40
N ASN A 189 0.73 4.23 -31.05
CA ASN A 189 1.42 4.21 -29.76
C ASN A 189 0.48 4.52 -28.56
N GLU A 190 1.01 4.51 -27.35
CA GLU A 190 0.28 4.79 -26.10
C GLU A 190 -0.51 6.12 -26.18
N ALA A 191 0.07 7.18 -26.77
CA ALA A 191 -0.62 8.46 -26.91
C ALA A 191 -1.89 8.38 -27.80
N SER A 192 -1.84 7.59 -28.88
CA SER A 192 -3.01 7.32 -29.72
C SER A 192 -4.08 6.56 -28.95
N LYS A 193 -3.70 5.52 -28.20
CA LYS A 193 -4.60 4.70 -27.39
C LYS A 193 -5.22 5.49 -26.24
N SER A 194 -4.46 6.39 -25.59
CA SER A 194 -4.94 7.29 -24.54
C SER A 194 -6.11 8.17 -25.01
N GLN A 195 -6.17 8.53 -26.31
CA GLN A 195 -7.29 9.30 -26.84
C GLN A 195 -8.61 8.51 -26.77
N TYR A 196 -8.58 7.21 -27.01
CA TYR A 196 -9.76 6.34 -26.85
C TYR A 196 -10.10 6.12 -25.39
N VAL A 197 -9.11 5.81 -24.57
CA VAL A 197 -9.27 5.54 -23.13
C VAL A 197 -9.88 6.76 -22.43
N CYS A 198 -9.42 7.97 -22.74
CA CYS A 198 -9.96 9.21 -22.21
C CYS A 198 -11.48 9.32 -22.46
N SER A 199 -11.96 8.95 -23.65
CA SER A 199 -13.41 9.00 -23.97
C SER A 199 -14.24 8.09 -23.05
N TYR A 200 -13.76 6.88 -22.76
CA TYR A 200 -14.43 5.97 -21.80
C TYR A 200 -14.44 6.53 -20.39
N LEU A 201 -13.31 7.08 -19.94
CA LEU A 201 -13.19 7.63 -18.58
C LEU A 201 -14.08 8.86 -18.39
N VAL A 202 -14.14 9.75 -19.39
CA VAL A 202 -15.03 10.91 -19.39
C VAL A 202 -16.50 10.46 -19.37
N ALA A 203 -16.88 9.49 -20.21
CA ALA A 203 -18.22 8.95 -20.20
C ALA A 203 -18.58 8.30 -18.85
N GLY A 204 -17.65 7.53 -18.26
CA GLY A 204 -17.81 6.93 -16.94
C GLY A 204 -18.00 7.98 -15.83
N ALA A 205 -17.20 9.04 -15.81
CA ALA A 205 -17.35 10.14 -14.85
C ALA A 205 -18.69 10.85 -15.01
N ASN A 206 -19.15 11.08 -16.25
CA ASN A 206 -20.42 11.73 -16.55
C ASN A 206 -21.65 10.92 -16.11
N LEU A 207 -21.54 9.58 -16.01
CA LEU A 207 -22.60 8.74 -15.43
C LEU A 207 -22.85 9.03 -13.93
N HIS A 208 -21.95 9.76 -13.29
CA HIS A 208 -22.01 10.09 -11.86
C HIS A 208 -21.97 11.60 -11.60
N GLU A 209 -22.65 12.36 -12.39
CA GLU A 209 -22.73 13.84 -12.43
C GLU A 209 -22.06 14.59 -11.27
N GLY A 210 -20.95 15.32 -11.57
CA GLY A 210 -20.28 16.21 -10.63
C GLY A 210 -19.60 15.53 -9.41
N LYS A 211 -19.50 14.20 -9.38
CA LYS A 211 -18.87 13.50 -8.25
C LYS A 211 -17.38 13.25 -8.45
N PHE A 212 -16.96 13.12 -9.70
CA PHE A 212 -15.60 12.75 -10.06
C PHE A 212 -14.94 13.79 -10.97
N GLU A 213 -13.64 13.92 -10.80
CA GLU A 213 -12.77 14.69 -11.70
C GLU A 213 -11.72 13.78 -12.30
N LEU A 214 -11.58 13.82 -13.62
CA LEU A 214 -10.53 13.12 -14.35
C LEU A 214 -9.30 14.03 -14.47
N ARG A 215 -8.16 13.56 -13.98
CA ARG A 215 -6.88 14.30 -14.02
C ARG A 215 -5.83 13.54 -14.81
N PRO A 216 -5.61 13.90 -16.10
CA PRO A 216 -4.51 13.37 -16.89
C PRO A 216 -3.16 13.77 -16.28
N GLU A 217 -2.15 12.92 -16.44
CA GLU A 217 -0.75 13.16 -16.04
C GLU A 217 -0.58 13.63 -14.59
N LYS A 218 -1.46 13.20 -13.69
CA LYS A 218 -1.38 13.57 -12.28
C LYS A 218 -0.17 12.93 -11.63
N ASN A 219 0.70 13.75 -11.00
CA ASN A 219 1.78 13.24 -10.19
C ASN A 219 1.27 12.66 -8.87
N ILE A 220 1.64 11.42 -8.60
CA ILE A 220 1.37 10.71 -7.35
C ILE A 220 2.70 10.27 -6.75
N THR A 221 2.83 10.35 -5.42
CA THR A 221 4.01 9.88 -4.70
C THR A 221 3.56 8.98 -3.57
N GLY A 222 4.15 7.80 -3.47
CA GLY A 222 3.88 6.81 -2.44
C GLY A 222 5.14 6.22 -1.84
N PRO A 223 5.00 5.21 -0.98
CA PRO A 223 6.13 4.57 -0.31
C PRO A 223 7.13 3.94 -1.28
N ASN A 224 6.63 3.27 -2.33
CA ASN A 224 7.42 2.49 -3.27
C ASN A 224 7.53 3.12 -4.66
N GLY A 225 6.63 4.05 -5.01
CA GLY A 225 6.59 4.62 -6.35
C GLY A 225 6.22 6.10 -6.40
N HIS A 226 6.69 6.78 -7.44
CA HIS A 226 6.35 8.17 -7.72
C HIS A 226 6.36 8.45 -9.22
N GLY A 227 5.66 9.50 -9.62
CA GLY A 227 5.62 9.98 -10.99
C GLY A 227 4.21 10.28 -11.47
N PRO A 228 4.07 10.66 -12.76
CA PRO A 228 2.76 10.85 -13.37
C PRO A 228 2.06 9.51 -13.59
N VAL A 229 0.74 9.54 -13.49
CA VAL A 229 -0.15 8.46 -13.93
C VAL A 229 -0.92 8.94 -15.15
N ASP A 230 -1.23 8.06 -16.10
CA ASP A 230 -1.89 8.51 -17.34
C ASP A 230 -3.22 9.20 -17.04
N PHE A 231 -4.05 8.60 -16.19
CA PHE A 231 -5.24 9.26 -15.68
C PHE A 231 -5.48 8.89 -14.22
N ALA A 232 -5.71 9.91 -13.39
CA ALA A 232 -6.25 9.74 -12.05
C ALA A 232 -7.71 10.14 -12.01
N ILE A 233 -8.52 9.41 -11.24
CA ILE A 233 -9.91 9.73 -10.97
C ILE A 233 -10.00 10.16 -9.51
N ASP A 234 -10.32 11.42 -9.30
CA ASP A 234 -10.47 12.01 -7.98
C ASP A 234 -11.97 12.12 -7.60
N LEU A 235 -12.29 11.73 -6.38
CA LEU A 235 -13.61 11.99 -5.81
C LEU A 235 -13.67 13.43 -5.31
N LEU A 236 -14.49 14.28 -5.93
CA LEU A 236 -14.53 15.73 -5.67
C LEU A 236 -14.86 16.07 -4.22
N GLN A 237 -15.77 15.32 -3.59
CA GLN A 237 -16.17 15.54 -2.21
C GLN A 237 -14.99 15.48 -1.22
N THR A 238 -13.99 14.63 -1.49
CA THR A 238 -12.87 14.38 -0.59
C THR A 238 -11.51 14.79 -1.17
N ALA A 239 -11.48 15.21 -2.43
CA ALA A 239 -10.26 15.47 -3.21
C ALA A 239 -9.25 14.30 -3.17
N LYS A 240 -9.76 13.06 -3.02
CA LYS A 240 -8.95 11.85 -2.92
C LYS A 240 -8.94 11.09 -4.24
N THR A 241 -7.77 10.61 -4.65
CA THR A 241 -7.65 9.71 -5.81
C THR A 241 -8.23 8.35 -5.45
N VAL A 242 -9.25 7.93 -6.16
CA VAL A 242 -9.98 6.68 -5.95
C VAL A 242 -9.77 5.67 -7.07
N GLY A 243 -9.28 6.14 -8.22
CA GLY A 243 -8.96 5.31 -9.36
C GLY A 243 -7.72 5.80 -10.10
N VAL A 244 -6.99 4.88 -10.70
CA VAL A 244 -5.82 5.16 -11.53
C VAL A 244 -5.87 4.31 -12.78
N THR A 245 -5.67 4.92 -13.93
CA THR A 245 -5.62 4.23 -15.22
C THR A 245 -4.22 4.31 -15.80
N GLU A 246 -3.74 3.17 -16.28
CA GLU A 246 -2.47 3.02 -16.99
C GLU A 246 -2.74 2.52 -18.41
N VAL A 247 -2.26 3.25 -19.41
CA VAL A 247 -2.41 2.92 -20.83
C VAL A 247 -1.11 2.33 -21.35
N LYS A 248 -1.20 1.21 -22.07
CA LYS A 248 -0.03 0.56 -22.67
C LYS A 248 -0.23 0.31 -24.15
N ASP A 249 0.87 0.24 -24.87
CA ASP A 249 0.85 -0.16 -26.27
C ASP A 249 0.82 -1.70 -26.41
N GLU A 250 1.84 -2.37 -25.88
CA GLU A 250 1.99 -3.82 -26.02
C GLU A 250 2.26 -4.53 -24.68
N ASP A 251 2.97 -3.89 -23.74
CA ASP A 251 3.40 -4.53 -22.50
C ASP A 251 2.39 -4.36 -21.36
N ILE A 252 1.34 -5.17 -21.40
CA ILE A 252 0.30 -5.21 -20.36
C ILE A 252 0.86 -5.65 -19.00
N PHE A 253 1.84 -6.55 -18.96
CA PHE A 253 2.47 -6.97 -17.70
C PHE A 253 3.15 -5.81 -17.00
N LYS A 254 3.87 -4.98 -17.75
CA LYS A 254 4.47 -3.75 -17.23
C LYS A 254 3.40 -2.76 -16.77
N GLY A 255 2.31 -2.63 -17.51
CA GLY A 255 1.17 -1.79 -17.14
C GLY A 255 0.53 -2.23 -15.81
N ILE A 256 0.34 -3.53 -15.62
CA ILE A 256 -0.18 -4.11 -14.37
C ILE A 256 0.79 -3.83 -13.21
N ALA A 257 2.09 -3.99 -13.44
CA ALA A 257 3.11 -3.71 -12.42
C ALA A 257 3.10 -2.23 -12.00
N GLN A 258 3.11 -1.33 -12.96
CA GLN A 258 3.06 0.12 -12.69
C GLN A 258 1.78 0.48 -11.93
N ASN A 259 0.63 -0.01 -12.41
CA ASN A 259 -0.67 0.30 -11.81
C ASN A 259 -0.77 -0.21 -10.37
N ALA A 260 -0.24 -1.39 -10.04
CA ALA A 260 -0.23 -1.89 -8.67
C ALA A 260 0.50 -0.92 -7.70
N VAL A 261 1.67 -0.39 -8.09
CA VAL A 261 2.42 0.56 -7.27
C VAL A 261 1.75 1.94 -7.23
N GLN A 262 1.09 2.34 -8.30
CA GLN A 262 0.28 3.58 -8.36
C GLN A 262 -0.91 3.49 -7.41
N LEU A 263 -1.59 2.34 -7.36
CA LEU A 263 -2.72 2.10 -6.45
C LEU A 263 -2.31 2.09 -4.98
N GLU A 264 -1.19 1.44 -4.65
CA GLU A 264 -0.59 1.53 -3.31
C GLU A 264 -0.34 2.98 -2.92
N SER A 265 0.27 3.74 -3.83
CA SER A 265 0.62 5.15 -3.59
C SER A 265 -0.64 6.00 -3.35
N ALA A 266 -1.69 5.81 -4.14
CA ALA A 266 -2.96 6.50 -3.97
C ALA A 266 -3.64 6.13 -2.64
N LEU A 267 -3.66 4.84 -2.28
CA LEU A 267 -4.24 4.34 -1.05
C LEU A 267 -3.50 4.84 0.20
N SER A 268 -2.16 4.82 0.18
CA SER A 268 -1.31 5.30 1.27
C SER A 268 -1.48 6.80 1.51
N ASN A 269 -1.63 7.59 0.45
CA ASN A 269 -1.90 9.02 0.56
C ASN A 269 -3.26 9.31 1.19
N ARG A 270 -4.27 8.50 0.91
CA ARG A 270 -5.60 8.59 1.52
C ARG A 270 -5.54 8.29 3.02
N LYS A 271 -4.85 7.22 3.41
CA LYS A 271 -4.68 6.83 4.82
C LYS A 271 -3.97 7.92 5.62
N ARG A 272 -2.91 8.52 5.08
CA ARG A 272 -2.17 9.61 5.72
C ARG A 272 -3.03 10.84 5.94
N LYS A 273 -3.76 11.30 4.92
CA LYS A 273 -4.66 12.46 5.03
C LYS A 273 -5.80 12.22 6.03
N ALA A 274 -6.34 11.02 6.11
CA ALA A 274 -7.38 10.68 7.09
C ALA A 274 -6.85 10.76 8.53
N SER A 275 -5.61 10.31 8.78
CA SER A 275 -4.98 10.39 10.11
C SER A 275 -4.60 11.81 10.54
N GLU A 276 -4.35 12.72 9.59
CA GLU A 276 -3.99 14.12 9.85
C GLU A 276 -5.22 15.02 10.14
N MET A 277 -6.41 14.62 9.68
CA MET A 277 -7.61 15.47 9.75
C MET A 277 -8.51 15.19 10.96
N GLU A 278 -8.23 14.18 11.77
CA GLU A 278 -9.09 13.76 12.92
C GLU A 278 -10.60 13.64 12.56
N GLU A 279 -10.92 13.58 11.27
CA GLU A 279 -12.29 13.47 10.82
C GLU A 279 -12.72 11.99 10.81
N ASP A 280 -13.86 11.70 11.44
CA ASP A 280 -14.63 10.44 11.34
C ASP A 280 -15.11 10.12 9.90
N ASN A 281 -14.42 10.64 8.89
CA ASN A 281 -14.70 10.35 7.50
C ASN A 281 -14.31 8.91 7.20
N VAL A 282 -15.32 8.11 7.00
CA VAL A 282 -15.27 6.71 6.59
C VAL A 282 -14.17 6.52 5.54
N PHE A 283 -13.04 5.97 5.98
CA PHE A 283 -11.93 5.64 5.10
C PHE A 283 -12.36 4.47 4.21
N VAL A 284 -12.59 4.73 2.94
CA VAL A 284 -12.77 3.65 1.97
C VAL A 284 -11.41 3.01 1.73
N GLY A 285 -11.19 1.85 2.32
CA GLY A 285 -9.93 1.09 2.26
C GLY A 285 -9.62 0.46 0.90
N LYS A 286 -10.21 0.98 -0.20
CA LYS A 286 -10.07 0.43 -1.55
C LYS A 286 -9.71 1.51 -2.57
N THR A 287 -8.91 1.12 -3.56
CA THR A 287 -8.60 1.91 -4.76
C THR A 287 -8.67 0.99 -5.96
N PHE A 288 -9.16 1.48 -7.09
CA PHE A 288 -9.30 0.67 -8.29
C PHE A 288 -8.34 1.11 -9.39
N GLY A 289 -7.84 0.14 -10.13
CA GLY A 289 -6.98 0.32 -11.28
C GLY A 289 -7.66 -0.12 -12.57
N ILE A 290 -7.31 0.56 -13.64
CA ILE A 290 -7.65 0.19 -15.01
C ILE A 290 -6.34 0.11 -15.78
N ILE A 291 -6.08 -1.03 -16.41
CA ILE A 291 -4.93 -1.24 -17.28
C ILE A 291 -5.45 -1.62 -18.64
N THR A 292 -5.03 -0.90 -19.69
CA THR A 292 -5.63 -1.11 -21.00
C THR A 292 -4.70 -0.66 -22.14
N ASP A 293 -4.87 -1.32 -23.29
CA ASP A 293 -4.36 -0.88 -24.59
C ASP A 293 -5.48 -0.31 -25.49
N ALA A 294 -6.59 0.07 -24.88
CA ALA A 294 -7.88 0.46 -25.48
C ALA A 294 -8.67 -0.70 -26.11
N LYS A 295 -8.07 -1.88 -26.33
CA LYS A 295 -8.75 -3.09 -26.84
C LYS A 295 -9.03 -4.09 -25.74
N GLU A 296 -8.03 -4.36 -24.89
CA GLU A 296 -8.16 -5.20 -23.71
C GLU A 296 -8.17 -4.32 -22.44
N TRP A 297 -9.10 -4.60 -21.55
CA TRP A 297 -9.34 -3.83 -20.34
C TRP A 297 -9.24 -4.75 -19.12
N TYR A 298 -8.25 -4.52 -18.27
CA TYR A 298 -8.07 -5.20 -17.01
C TYR A 298 -8.46 -4.27 -15.88
N PHE A 299 -9.15 -4.81 -14.90
CA PHE A 299 -9.55 -4.08 -13.70
C PHE A 299 -8.84 -4.67 -12.48
N MET A 300 -8.29 -3.80 -11.64
CA MET A 300 -7.56 -4.18 -10.45
C MET A 300 -8.19 -3.55 -9.22
N GLU A 301 -8.30 -4.32 -8.13
CA GLU A 301 -8.64 -3.82 -6.80
C GLU A 301 -7.39 -3.86 -5.93
N CYS A 302 -7.07 -2.73 -5.28
CA CYS A 302 -6.10 -2.65 -4.20
C CYS A 302 -6.83 -2.28 -2.92
N SER A 303 -6.69 -3.10 -1.89
CA SER A 303 -7.35 -2.92 -0.59
C SER A 303 -6.40 -3.24 0.56
N LEU A 304 -6.80 -2.86 1.78
CA LEU A 304 -6.13 -3.28 3.01
C LEU A 304 -6.90 -4.44 3.66
N ASP A 305 -6.17 -5.39 4.25
CA ASP A 305 -6.79 -6.41 5.11
C ASP A 305 -6.87 -5.92 6.57
N ASP A 306 -7.43 -6.77 7.45
CA ASP A 306 -7.61 -6.49 8.88
C ASP A 306 -6.29 -6.22 9.64
N GLN A 307 -5.15 -6.47 8.99
CA GLN A 307 -3.81 -6.23 9.52
C GLN A 307 -3.09 -5.09 8.79
N ASP A 308 -3.85 -4.24 8.08
CA ASP A 308 -3.31 -3.13 7.27
C ASP A 308 -2.33 -3.56 6.15
N ARG A 309 -2.42 -4.81 5.66
CA ARG A 309 -1.59 -5.31 4.56
C ARG A 309 -2.31 -5.12 3.24
N LEU A 310 -1.54 -4.75 2.23
CA LEU A 310 -2.04 -4.59 0.87
C LEU A 310 -2.49 -5.92 0.27
N LYS A 311 -3.66 -5.91 -0.35
CA LYS A 311 -4.20 -7.01 -1.15
C LYS A 311 -4.55 -6.49 -2.52
N PHE A 312 -4.13 -7.26 -3.53
CA PHE A 312 -4.43 -6.98 -4.91
C PHE A 312 -5.27 -8.11 -5.49
N LYS A 313 -6.23 -7.75 -6.34
CA LYS A 313 -7.00 -8.67 -7.15
C LYS A 313 -7.05 -8.15 -8.58
N LEU A 314 -6.99 -9.04 -9.56
CA LEU A 314 -6.99 -8.69 -10.98
C LEU A 314 -8.12 -9.42 -11.71
N SER A 315 -8.85 -8.70 -12.57
CA SER A 315 -9.89 -9.29 -13.41
C SER A 315 -9.30 -10.04 -14.62
N LYS A 316 -10.11 -10.87 -15.24
CA LYS A 316 -9.88 -11.27 -16.63
C LYS A 316 -10.07 -10.05 -17.55
N PRO A 317 -9.43 -10.03 -18.73
CA PRO A 317 -9.60 -8.94 -19.68
C PRO A 317 -11.02 -8.90 -20.23
N VAL A 318 -11.52 -7.68 -20.43
CA VAL A 318 -12.73 -7.39 -21.22
C VAL A 318 -12.27 -6.82 -22.54
N THR A 319 -12.62 -7.48 -23.64
CA THR A 319 -12.15 -7.13 -24.98
C THR A 319 -13.15 -6.27 -25.73
N VAL A 320 -12.66 -5.23 -26.41
CA VAL A 320 -13.43 -4.40 -27.35
C VAL A 320 -12.89 -4.65 -28.76
N VAL A 321 -13.78 -5.08 -29.65
CA VAL A 321 -13.47 -5.27 -31.09
C VAL A 321 -14.14 -4.13 -31.86
N TYR A 322 -13.32 -3.18 -32.28
CA TYR A 322 -13.81 -1.92 -32.88
C TYR A 322 -14.33 -2.05 -34.32
N ASP A 323 -13.90 -3.06 -35.06
CA ASP A 323 -14.30 -3.34 -36.43
C ASP A 323 -15.41 -4.39 -36.53
N SER A 324 -16.06 -4.71 -35.41
CA SER A 324 -17.16 -5.67 -35.36
C SER A 324 -18.53 -5.00 -35.36
N GLU A 325 -19.55 -5.72 -35.87
CA GLU A 325 -20.94 -5.31 -35.75
C GLU A 325 -21.39 -5.14 -34.28
N ASN A 326 -20.75 -5.83 -33.36
CA ASN A 326 -21.05 -5.77 -31.92
C ASN A 326 -20.20 -4.76 -31.15
N MET A 327 -19.54 -3.81 -31.83
CA MET A 327 -18.74 -2.77 -31.16
C MET A 327 -19.52 -2.07 -30.03
N GLY A 328 -20.76 -1.67 -30.30
CA GLY A 328 -21.61 -1.00 -29.31
C GLY A 328 -21.84 -1.82 -28.04
N GLY A 329 -22.04 -3.13 -28.17
CA GLY A 329 -22.17 -4.05 -27.02
C GLY A 329 -20.88 -4.18 -26.21
N ASN A 330 -19.72 -4.24 -26.88
CA ASN A 330 -18.42 -4.28 -26.21
C ASN A 330 -18.15 -2.97 -25.46
N VAL A 331 -18.42 -1.81 -26.09
CA VAL A 331 -18.27 -0.48 -25.47
C VAL A 331 -19.20 -0.34 -24.28
N LYS A 332 -20.48 -0.72 -24.39
CA LYS A 332 -21.44 -0.73 -23.28
C LYS A 332 -20.90 -1.53 -22.10
N ARG A 333 -20.31 -2.69 -22.35
CA ARG A 333 -19.78 -3.58 -21.31
C ARG A 333 -18.63 -2.92 -20.55
N VAL A 334 -17.63 -2.37 -21.23
CA VAL A 334 -16.50 -1.67 -20.59
C VAL A 334 -17.00 -0.45 -19.81
N LEU A 335 -17.88 0.37 -20.39
CA LEU A 335 -18.45 1.53 -19.70
C LEU A 335 -19.24 1.11 -18.45
N GLY A 336 -19.98 0.00 -18.51
CA GLY A 336 -20.70 -0.55 -17.37
C GLY A 336 -19.78 -0.99 -16.23
N HIS A 337 -18.61 -1.58 -16.54
CA HIS A 337 -17.58 -1.90 -15.54
C HIS A 337 -16.99 -0.64 -14.89
N ILE A 338 -16.66 0.37 -15.69
CA ILE A 338 -16.15 1.65 -15.18
C ILE A 338 -17.22 2.31 -14.28
N ALA A 339 -18.48 2.34 -14.69
CA ALA A 339 -19.57 2.89 -13.91
C ALA A 339 -19.73 2.18 -12.56
N TRP A 340 -19.64 0.84 -12.56
CA TRP A 340 -19.71 0.05 -11.35
C TRP A 340 -18.55 0.35 -10.40
N LEU A 341 -17.30 0.43 -10.90
CA LEU A 341 -16.12 0.78 -10.09
C LEU A 341 -16.29 2.15 -9.42
N LEU A 342 -16.78 3.14 -10.16
CA LEU A 342 -17.03 4.49 -9.64
C LEU A 342 -18.19 4.52 -8.62
N GLU A 343 -19.13 3.58 -8.70
CA GLU A 343 -20.16 3.41 -7.67
C GLU A 343 -19.58 2.77 -6.39
N GLU A 344 -18.73 1.74 -6.54
CA GLU A 344 -18.10 1.04 -5.42
C GLU A 344 -17.23 1.94 -4.54
N VAL A 345 -16.48 2.87 -5.13
CA VAL A 345 -15.63 3.80 -4.35
C VAL A 345 -16.42 4.83 -3.52
N GLN A 346 -17.72 4.94 -3.75
CA GLN A 346 -18.61 5.81 -2.97
C GLN A 346 -19.26 5.07 -1.79
N LYS A 347 -19.18 3.74 -1.75
CA LYS A 347 -19.78 2.95 -0.66
C LYS A 347 -18.86 2.96 0.57
N PRO A 348 -19.40 3.18 1.78
CA PRO A 348 -18.62 3.03 3.02
C PRO A 348 -18.18 1.57 3.18
N ASP A 349 -17.02 1.35 3.79
CA ASP A 349 -16.54 0.00 4.08
C ASP A 349 -17.53 -0.76 4.99
N SER A 350 -17.81 -2.02 4.67
CA SER A 350 -18.72 -2.87 5.40
C SER A 350 -18.31 -3.12 6.87
N ALA A 351 -17.03 -2.90 7.21
CA ALA A 351 -16.54 -2.98 8.59
C ALA A 351 -17.13 -1.89 9.50
N SER A 352 -17.34 -0.67 8.99
CA SER A 352 -17.95 0.43 9.75
C SER A 352 -19.46 0.21 10.02
N GLN A 353 -20.16 -0.57 9.21
CA GLN A 353 -21.58 -0.89 9.44
C GLN A 353 -21.80 -1.87 10.60
N SER A 354 -20.82 -2.69 10.96
CA SER A 354 -20.93 -3.61 12.09
C SER A 354 -20.83 -2.89 13.44
N GLU A 355 -20.04 -1.84 13.54
CA GLU A 355 -19.91 -1.02 14.75
C GLU A 355 -21.14 -0.12 14.96
N GLU A 356 -21.68 0.52 13.92
CA GLU A 356 -22.92 1.30 14.03
C GLU A 356 -24.14 0.44 14.43
N ARG A 357 -24.21 -0.82 14.00
CA ARG A 357 -25.27 -1.74 14.42
C ARG A 357 -25.11 -2.22 15.87
N ALA A 358 -23.87 -2.30 16.37
CA ALA A 358 -23.60 -2.65 17.76
C ALA A 358 -23.96 -1.50 18.73
N ILE A 359 -23.83 -0.25 18.32
CA ILE A 359 -24.14 0.94 19.13
C ILE A 359 -25.64 1.23 19.20
N LYS A 360 -26.44 0.81 18.20
CA LYS A 360 -27.90 1.07 18.12
C LYS A 360 -28.79 0.02 18.79
N LYS A 361 -28.26 -0.95 19.57
CA LYS A 361 -29.12 -1.81 20.40
C LYS A 361 -29.58 -1.04 21.62
N PRO A 362 -30.90 -0.77 21.81
CA PRO A 362 -31.37 -0.06 22.98
C PRO A 362 -31.20 -0.98 24.23
N ARG A 363 -30.63 -0.41 25.28
CA ARG A 363 -30.62 -1.01 26.61
C ARG A 363 -32.06 -1.21 27.00
N SER A 364 -32.53 -2.47 27.09
CA SER A 364 -33.80 -2.80 27.72
C SER A 364 -33.67 -2.51 29.21
N SER A 365 -34.37 -1.48 29.67
CA SER A 365 -34.57 -1.20 31.07
C SER A 365 -35.42 -2.33 31.68
N GLY A 366 -34.80 -3.11 32.54
CA GLY A 366 -35.54 -4.04 33.41
C GLY A 366 -36.34 -3.27 34.43
N ASN A 367 -37.64 -3.35 34.38
CA ASN A 367 -38.52 -2.93 35.46
C ASN A 367 -38.69 -4.08 36.45
N LEU A 368 -38.26 -3.81 37.67
CA LEU A 368 -38.59 -4.57 38.87
C LEU A 368 -40.10 -4.44 39.17
N THR A 369 -40.77 -5.55 39.27
CA THR A 369 -42.13 -5.62 39.83
C THR A 369 -42.04 -5.84 41.34
N GLU A 370 -42.54 -4.89 42.11
CA GLU A 370 -42.91 -5.10 43.52
C GLU A 370 -44.33 -5.66 43.63
N ASN A 371 -44.42 -6.64 44.50
CA ASN A 371 -45.64 -7.24 45.02
C ASN A 371 -46.52 -6.25 45.82
N SER A 372 -47.82 -6.32 45.72
CA SER A 372 -48.71 -6.06 46.83
C SER A 372 -50.01 -6.83 46.70
N LEU A 373 -50.26 -7.60 47.72
CA LEU A 373 -51.48 -8.32 48.12
C LEU A 373 -52.71 -7.43 48.33
N ARG A 374 -53.91 -7.99 48.09
CA ARG A 374 -55.16 -8.09 48.94
C ARG A 374 -56.42 -7.97 48.09
N GLU A 375 -57.17 -9.04 48.02
CA GLU A 375 -58.40 -9.39 48.84
C GLU A 375 -59.70 -8.69 48.41
N HIS A 376 -60.70 -9.57 48.24
CA HIS A 376 -62.20 -9.47 48.36
C HIS A 376 -62.96 -8.87 47.16
N SER A 377 -63.75 -9.59 46.50
CA SER A 377 -65.07 -10.24 46.73
C SER A 377 -65.51 -11.01 45.50
#